data_8b960e67f7761bf41758e20e13403e4b
#
_entry.id   8b960e67f7761bf41758e20e13403e4b
#
_cell.length_a   1.000
_cell.length_b   1.000
_cell.length_c   1.000
_cell.angle_alpha   90.00
_cell.angle_beta   90.00
_cell.angle_gamma   90.00
#
_symmetry.space_group_name_H-M   'P 1'
#
loop_
_entity.id
_entity.type
_entity.pdbx_description
1 polymer ?
#
loop_
_entity_poly.entity_id
_entity_poly.type
_entity_poly.pdbx_seq_one_letter_code
_entity_poly.pdbx_strand_id
1 'polypeptide(L)'
;MHKTSAWPLALVYAALIVYASLYPFADFRDQGIHPLAFMAAPLPRYWTGFDVASNVLGYMPMGFLLALAFLRSGRPRLPVLWATVGVAALSLLMETLQGFLPMRVPSNVDFALNVLGGLLGALVAQLL
;
A
#
# COMPACT_ATOMS: atom_id res chain seq x y z
N MET A 1 -24.37 5.26 13.56
CA MET A 1 -23.00 4.90 13.18
C MET A 1 -22.55 3.75 14.05
N HIS A 2 -22.15 2.66 13.42
CA HIS A 2 -21.61 1.52 14.15
C HIS A 2 -20.13 1.70 14.41
N LYS A 3 -19.71 1.47 15.66
CA LYS A 3 -18.29 1.41 16.00
C LYS A 3 -17.73 0.08 15.50
N THR A 4 -16.55 0.11 14.92
CA THR A 4 -15.87 -1.09 14.49
C THR A 4 -14.39 -1.00 14.85
N SER A 5 -13.82 -2.12 15.27
CA SER A 5 -12.37 -2.22 15.51
C SER A 5 -11.55 -2.22 14.21
N ALA A 6 -12.21 -2.33 13.06
CA ALA A 6 -11.51 -2.33 11.78
C ALA A 6 -10.75 -1.01 11.52
N TRP A 7 -11.27 0.13 11.96
CA TRP A 7 -10.58 1.41 11.82
C TRP A 7 -9.26 1.47 12.60
N PRO A 8 -9.25 1.19 13.92
CA PRO A 8 -7.99 1.15 14.66
C PRO A 8 -7.01 0.11 14.11
N LEU A 9 -7.50 -1.06 13.72
CA LEU A 9 -6.63 -2.09 13.15
C LEU A 9 -6.06 -1.67 11.80
N ALA A 10 -6.85 -1.00 10.97
CA ALA A 10 -6.36 -0.45 9.70
C ALA A 10 -5.25 0.58 9.96
N LEU A 11 -5.43 1.45 10.95
CA LEU A 11 -4.42 2.45 11.30
C LEU A 11 -3.14 1.79 11.79
N VAL A 12 -3.23 0.79 12.66
CA VAL A 12 -2.06 0.05 13.15
C VAL A 12 -1.35 -0.64 11.98
N TYR A 13 -2.10 -1.28 11.09
CA TYR A 13 -1.49 -1.96 9.94
C TYR A 13 -0.83 -0.96 8.99
N ALA A 14 -1.46 0.19 8.75
CA ALA A 14 -0.84 1.26 7.96
C ALA A 14 0.49 1.71 8.58
N ALA A 15 0.56 1.83 9.91
CA ALA A 15 1.79 2.16 10.60
C ALA A 15 2.87 1.09 10.40
N LEU A 16 2.49 -0.19 10.39
CA LEU A 16 3.42 -1.29 10.09
C LEU A 16 3.93 -1.22 8.65
N ILE A 17 3.07 -0.87 7.70
CA ILE A 17 3.48 -0.65 6.30
C ILE A 17 4.50 0.48 6.22
N VAL A 18 4.24 1.60 6.89
CA VAL A 18 5.16 2.74 6.91
C VAL A 18 6.51 2.31 7.47
N TYR A 19 6.50 1.60 8.59
CA TYR A 19 7.73 1.10 9.22
C TYR A 19 8.51 0.20 8.26
N ALA A 20 7.86 -0.81 7.67
CA ALA A 20 8.52 -1.76 6.79
C ALA A 20 9.02 -1.11 5.49
N SER A 21 8.29 -0.10 5.00
CA SER A 21 8.62 0.56 3.73
C SER A 21 9.78 1.53 3.84
N LEU A 22 9.91 2.21 4.98
CA LEU A 22 10.85 3.31 5.15
C LEU A 22 12.00 2.97 6.10
N TYR A 23 12.00 1.78 6.72
CA TYR A 23 13.14 1.35 7.53
C TYR A 23 14.43 1.40 6.72
N PRO A 24 15.56 1.92 7.23
CA PRO A 24 15.81 2.27 8.64
C PRO A 24 15.53 3.72 9.02
N PHE A 25 14.80 4.50 8.23
CA PHE A 25 14.47 5.90 8.49
C PHE A 25 15.72 6.80 8.60
N ALA A 26 16.75 6.48 7.83
CA ALA A 26 18.03 7.15 7.90
C ALA A 26 18.42 7.72 6.54
N ASP A 27 19.11 8.87 6.58
CA ASP A 27 19.69 9.50 5.40
C ASP A 27 18.65 10.00 4.38
N PHE A 28 17.48 10.43 4.85
CA PHE A 28 16.52 11.10 3.96
C PHE A 28 17.18 12.30 3.29
N ARG A 29 17.20 12.28 1.96
CA ARG A 29 17.81 13.37 1.19
C ARG A 29 17.27 13.40 -0.23
N ASP A 30 17.36 14.57 -0.85
CA ASP A 30 17.14 14.71 -2.28
C ASP A 30 18.30 14.04 -3.01
N GLN A 31 17.98 13.02 -3.81
CA GLN A 31 18.98 12.27 -4.57
C GLN A 31 19.10 12.76 -6.01
N GLY A 32 18.53 13.93 -6.32
CA GLY A 32 18.61 14.53 -7.65
C GLY A 32 17.66 13.88 -8.67
N ILE A 33 16.72 13.07 -8.21
CA ILE A 33 15.74 12.37 -9.05
C ILE A 33 14.34 12.83 -8.65
N HIS A 34 13.48 13.09 -9.63
CA HIS A 34 12.10 13.46 -9.33
C HIS A 34 11.43 12.35 -8.53
N PRO A 35 10.72 12.67 -7.42
CA PRO A 35 10.14 11.64 -6.53
C PRO A 35 9.16 10.68 -7.23
N LEU A 36 8.51 11.11 -8.31
CA LEU A 36 7.57 10.29 -9.08
C LEU A 36 8.20 9.65 -10.32
N ALA A 37 9.51 9.79 -10.52
CA ALA A 37 10.19 9.26 -11.70
C ALA A 37 10.01 7.74 -11.85
N PHE A 38 9.87 7.01 -10.74
CA PHE A 38 9.68 5.56 -10.78
C PHE A 38 8.41 5.14 -11.55
N MET A 39 7.37 5.97 -11.54
CA MET A 39 6.11 5.67 -12.23
C MET A 39 6.28 5.62 -13.75
N ALA A 40 7.15 6.48 -14.29
CA ALA A 40 7.42 6.56 -15.73
C ALA A 40 8.66 5.76 -16.14
N ALA A 41 9.35 5.16 -15.19
CA ALA A 41 10.55 4.37 -15.46
C ALA A 41 10.22 3.08 -16.21
N PRO A 42 11.17 2.52 -16.98
CA PRO A 42 11.00 1.18 -17.54
C PRO A 42 10.72 0.16 -16.44
N LEU A 43 10.03 -0.93 -16.79
CA LEU A 43 9.81 -2.01 -15.83
C LEU A 43 11.16 -2.56 -15.35
N PRO A 44 11.26 -2.94 -14.06
CA PRO A 44 12.48 -3.55 -13.55
C PRO A 44 12.85 -4.78 -14.39
N ARG A 45 14.15 -4.96 -14.62
CA ARG A 45 14.64 -6.13 -15.37
C ARG A 45 14.51 -7.43 -14.59
N TYR A 46 14.43 -7.32 -13.28
CA TYR A 46 14.48 -8.47 -12.39
C TYR A 46 13.57 -8.25 -11.18
N TRP A 47 12.71 -9.20 -10.96
CA TRP A 47 11.96 -9.36 -9.70
C TRP A 47 11.71 -10.83 -9.46
N THR A 48 11.58 -11.22 -8.20
CA THR A 48 11.43 -12.61 -7.80
C THR A 48 9.98 -12.92 -7.42
N GLY A 49 9.68 -14.22 -7.31
CA GLY A 49 8.40 -14.64 -6.72
C GLY A 49 8.23 -14.13 -5.30
N PHE A 50 9.33 -13.99 -4.55
CA PHE A 50 9.29 -13.39 -3.22
C PHE A 50 8.87 -11.93 -3.28
N ASP A 51 9.38 -11.16 -4.23
CA ASP A 51 8.99 -9.75 -4.42
C ASP A 51 7.50 -9.65 -4.72
N VAL A 52 6.99 -10.49 -5.62
CA VAL A 52 5.56 -10.53 -5.95
C VAL A 52 4.74 -10.87 -4.70
N ALA A 53 5.08 -11.95 -4.02
CA ALA A 53 4.33 -12.42 -2.86
C ALA A 53 4.36 -11.40 -1.72
N SER A 54 5.53 -10.82 -1.43
CA SER A 54 5.67 -9.88 -0.31
C SER A 54 4.86 -8.59 -0.54
N ASN A 55 4.80 -8.09 -1.76
CA ASN A 55 4.01 -6.90 -2.07
C ASN A 55 2.51 -7.20 -2.04
N VAL A 56 2.08 -8.25 -2.73
CA VAL A 56 0.66 -8.62 -2.78
C VAL A 56 0.15 -8.97 -1.38
N LEU A 57 0.82 -9.90 -0.69
CA LEU A 57 0.40 -10.36 0.64
C LEU A 57 0.58 -9.28 1.70
N GLY A 58 1.59 -8.42 1.54
CA GLY A 58 1.84 -7.33 2.48
C GLY A 58 0.73 -6.28 2.49
N TYR A 59 0.08 -6.03 1.36
CA TYR A 59 -1.00 -5.03 1.25
C TYR A 59 -2.40 -5.62 1.30
N MET A 60 -2.55 -6.95 1.23
CA MET A 60 -3.86 -7.60 1.34
C MET A 60 -4.58 -7.26 2.65
N PRO A 61 -3.93 -7.35 3.83
CA PRO A 61 -4.61 -7.00 5.08
C PRO A 61 -5.03 -5.52 5.11
N MET A 62 -4.28 -4.63 4.47
CA MET A 62 -4.64 -3.21 4.42
C MET A 62 -5.94 -3.01 3.66
N GLY A 63 -6.06 -3.59 2.47
CA GLY A 63 -7.29 -3.53 1.68
C GLY A 63 -8.46 -4.19 2.37
N PHE A 64 -8.23 -5.35 3.00
CA PHE A 64 -9.24 -6.06 3.77
C PHE A 64 -9.77 -5.19 4.92
N LEU A 65 -8.88 -4.63 5.71
CA LEU A 65 -9.28 -3.82 6.88
C LEU A 65 -10.00 -2.54 6.47
N LEU A 66 -9.53 -1.87 5.44
CA LEU A 66 -10.20 -0.66 4.94
C LEU A 66 -11.60 -0.98 4.40
N ALA A 67 -11.73 -2.01 3.58
CA ALA A 67 -13.03 -2.40 3.04
C ALA A 67 -13.97 -2.83 4.16
N LEU A 68 -13.47 -3.61 5.12
CA LEU A 68 -14.26 -4.04 6.27
C LEU A 68 -14.74 -2.83 7.10
N ALA A 69 -13.85 -1.87 7.31
CA ALA A 69 -14.19 -0.65 8.04
C ALA A 69 -15.29 0.14 7.32
N PHE A 70 -15.18 0.31 6.00
CA PHE A 70 -16.20 0.98 5.20
C PHE A 70 -17.53 0.21 5.22
N LEU A 71 -17.49 -1.11 5.05
CA LEU A 71 -18.68 -1.95 5.08
C LEU A 71 -19.42 -1.83 6.41
N ARG A 72 -18.68 -1.91 7.51
CA ARG A 72 -19.27 -1.85 8.86
C ARG A 72 -19.71 -0.45 9.24
N SER A 73 -19.11 0.58 8.64
CA SER A 73 -19.52 1.97 8.87
C SER A 73 -20.70 2.38 7.97
N GLY A 74 -21.03 1.57 6.95
CA GLY A 74 -22.10 1.85 6.02
C GLY A 74 -21.79 2.95 5.01
N ARG A 75 -20.58 3.45 4.98
CA ARG A 75 -20.11 4.52 4.07
C ARG A 75 -18.64 4.34 3.74
N PRO A 76 -18.21 4.73 2.54
CA PRO A 76 -18.99 5.21 1.40
C PRO A 76 -19.66 4.07 0.64
N ARG A 77 -20.41 4.38 -0.41
CA ARG A 77 -20.80 3.40 -1.42
C ARG A 77 -19.54 2.91 -2.14
N LEU A 78 -19.57 1.69 -2.65
CA LEU A 78 -18.44 1.07 -3.33
C LEU A 78 -17.22 0.95 -2.39
N PRO A 79 -17.38 0.24 -1.25
CA PRO A 79 -16.29 0.13 -0.26
C PRO A 79 -15.02 -0.50 -0.84
N VAL A 80 -15.14 -1.45 -1.76
CA VAL A 80 -13.99 -2.08 -2.41
C VAL A 80 -13.20 -1.06 -3.23
N LEU A 81 -13.90 -0.21 -3.99
CA LEU A 81 -13.24 0.84 -4.77
C LEU A 81 -12.46 1.79 -3.86
N TRP A 82 -13.09 2.30 -2.81
CA TRP A 82 -12.47 3.28 -1.93
C TRP A 82 -11.37 2.67 -1.06
N ALA A 83 -11.51 1.42 -0.67
CA ALA A 83 -10.43 0.71 0.02
C ALA A 83 -9.22 0.55 -0.91
N THR A 84 -9.44 0.21 -2.17
CA THR A 84 -8.37 0.09 -3.17
C THR A 84 -7.71 1.44 -3.44
N VAL A 85 -8.49 2.52 -3.54
CA VAL A 85 -7.95 3.89 -3.67
C VAL A 85 -7.10 4.25 -2.46
N GLY A 86 -7.55 3.92 -1.26
CA GLY A 86 -6.78 4.16 -0.03
C GLY A 86 -5.45 3.40 -0.02
N VAL A 87 -5.47 2.14 -0.43
CA VAL A 87 -4.24 1.33 -0.56
C VAL A 87 -3.31 1.95 -1.61
N ALA A 88 -3.87 2.35 -2.76
CA ALA A 88 -3.08 2.97 -3.83
C ALA A 88 -2.43 4.27 -3.34
N ALA A 89 -3.16 5.09 -2.60
CA ALA A 89 -2.62 6.34 -2.03
C ALA A 89 -1.48 6.05 -1.05
N LEU A 90 -1.65 5.07 -0.17
CA LEU A 90 -0.61 4.69 0.78
C LEU A 90 0.63 4.14 0.06
N SER A 91 0.43 3.25 -0.90
CA SER A 91 1.53 2.67 -1.68
C SER A 91 2.27 3.74 -2.49
N LEU A 92 1.54 4.65 -3.13
CA LEU A 92 2.15 5.75 -3.87
C LEU A 92 2.99 6.63 -2.95
N LEU A 93 2.48 6.94 -1.77
CA LEU A 93 3.22 7.72 -0.78
C LEU A 93 4.50 6.99 -0.34
N MET A 94 4.40 5.69 -0.06
CA MET A 94 5.56 4.91 0.37
C MET A 94 6.63 4.84 -0.73
N GLU A 95 6.24 4.54 -1.98
CA GLU A 95 7.17 4.47 -3.10
C GLU A 95 7.81 5.85 -3.37
N THR A 96 7.03 6.92 -3.26
CA THR A 96 7.54 8.28 -3.43
C THR A 96 8.57 8.63 -2.36
N LEU A 97 8.27 8.33 -1.09
CA LEU A 97 9.19 8.59 0.02
C LEU A 97 10.45 7.73 -0.06
N GLN A 98 10.35 6.51 -0.56
CA GLN A 98 11.53 5.67 -0.79
C GLN A 98 12.54 6.30 -1.75
N GLY A 99 12.08 7.17 -2.65
CA GLY A 99 12.97 7.92 -3.54
C GLY A 99 13.94 8.86 -2.83
N PHE A 100 13.66 9.20 -1.57
CA PHE A 100 14.55 10.01 -0.73
C PHE A 100 15.47 9.17 0.16
N LEU A 101 15.33 7.84 0.12
CA LEU A 101 16.13 6.92 0.94
C LEU A 101 17.13 6.16 0.07
N PRO A 102 18.46 6.37 0.27
CA PRO A 102 19.47 5.69 -0.55
C PRO A 102 19.40 4.16 -0.48
N MET A 103 18.92 3.61 0.64
CA MET A 103 18.84 2.16 0.84
C MET A 103 17.54 1.54 0.30
N ARG A 104 16.67 2.32 -0.30
CA ARG A 104 15.42 1.86 -0.87
C ARG A 104 15.34 2.19 -2.35
N VAL A 105 14.65 1.34 -3.09
CA VAL A 105 14.46 1.52 -4.54
C VAL A 105 12.96 1.51 -4.82
N PRO A 106 12.37 2.67 -5.14
CA PRO A 106 10.96 2.71 -5.54
C PRO A 106 10.76 1.98 -6.87
N SER A 107 9.61 1.34 -7.03
CA SER A 107 9.33 0.53 -8.20
C SER A 107 7.87 0.66 -8.61
N ASN A 108 7.66 0.86 -9.93
CA ASN A 108 6.31 0.88 -10.50
C ASN A 108 5.63 -0.50 -10.41
N VAL A 109 6.39 -1.58 -10.51
CA VAL A 109 5.86 -2.95 -10.35
C VAL A 109 5.44 -3.18 -8.90
N ASP A 110 6.23 -2.76 -7.92
CA ASP A 110 5.87 -2.86 -6.51
C ASP A 110 4.57 -2.10 -6.23
N PHE A 111 4.44 -0.89 -6.77
CA PHE A 111 3.21 -0.12 -6.65
C PHE A 111 2.00 -0.89 -7.20
N ALA A 112 2.12 -1.43 -8.40
CA ALA A 112 1.03 -2.19 -9.03
C ALA A 112 0.67 -3.45 -8.23
N LEU A 113 1.66 -4.17 -7.72
CA LEU A 113 1.44 -5.36 -6.89
C LEU A 113 0.81 -5.01 -5.56
N ASN A 114 1.19 -3.90 -4.95
CA ASN A 114 0.59 -3.41 -3.72
C ASN A 114 -0.88 -3.09 -3.91
N VAL A 115 -1.23 -2.40 -4.99
CA VAL A 115 -2.62 -2.08 -5.34
C VAL A 115 -3.42 -3.36 -5.59
N LEU A 116 -2.85 -4.31 -6.32
CA LEU A 116 -3.48 -5.61 -6.55
C LEU A 116 -3.76 -6.33 -5.23
N GLY A 117 -2.77 -6.35 -4.33
CA GLY A 117 -2.94 -6.93 -3.00
C GLY A 117 -4.09 -6.29 -2.24
N GLY A 118 -4.13 -4.96 -2.23
CA GLY A 118 -5.21 -4.22 -1.59
C GLY A 118 -6.59 -4.55 -2.18
N LEU A 119 -6.68 -4.62 -3.51
CA LEU A 119 -7.93 -5.02 -4.19
C LEU A 119 -8.37 -6.42 -3.78
N LEU A 120 -7.46 -7.38 -3.80
CA LEU A 120 -7.77 -8.76 -3.40
C LEU A 120 -8.25 -8.82 -1.95
N GLY A 121 -7.58 -8.13 -1.05
CA GLY A 121 -8.00 -8.05 0.36
C GLY A 121 -9.38 -7.42 0.52
N ALA A 122 -9.64 -6.34 -0.21
CA ALA A 122 -10.94 -5.66 -0.19
C ALA A 122 -12.06 -6.57 -0.71
N LEU A 123 -11.79 -7.33 -1.77
CA LEU A 123 -12.76 -8.29 -2.30
C LEU A 123 -13.06 -9.41 -1.31
N VAL A 124 -12.06 -9.89 -0.58
CA VAL A 124 -12.27 -10.88 0.49
C VAL A 124 -13.20 -10.32 1.56
N ALA A 125 -13.00 -9.08 1.98
CA ALA A 125 -13.89 -8.43 2.96
C ALA A 125 -15.33 -8.36 2.44
N GLN A 126 -15.52 -8.05 1.17
CA GLN A 126 -16.84 -7.97 0.55
C GLN A 126 -17.57 -9.31 0.55
N LEU A 127 -16.82 -10.44 0.50
CA LEU A 127 -17.41 -11.78 0.51
C LEU A 127 -17.79 -12.28 1.89
N LEU A 128 -17.33 -11.62 2.93
CA LEU A 128 -17.71 -11.97 4.31
C LEU A 128 -19.01 -11.27 4.72
#